data_226cb909beeea52d028d733d5721d46a
#
_entry.id   226cb909beeea52d028d733d5721d46a
#
_cell.length_a   1.000
_cell.length_b   1.000
_cell.length_c   1.000
_cell.angle_alpha   90.00
_cell.angle_beta   90.00
_cell.angle_gamma   90.00
#
_symmetry.space_group_name_H-M   'P 1'
#
loop_
_entity.id
_entity.type
_entity.pdbx_description
1 polymer ?
#
loop_
_entity_poly.entity_id
_entity_poly.type
_entity_poly.pdbx_seq_one_letter_code
_entity_poly.pdbx_strand_id
1 'polypeptide(L)'
;METGNHTIVTEFIILGIIMLIRRSPQLHTPMYLFLSHLAFVDIGYSTSVTPVMILSFLRERTVIPVAGCIVQLGSDVIFGTAECFLLASMAYDRYVAICFPLLYSTHMSPRVCTTLLVASYLGGCLNASSFTGCLLSLTFCGPNKINHFFCDLPPLVKLSCTHIYIAEISPAISAGSIIVITLFIIIVSYLYILHSILKMRSTAGRHKAFSTCTSHLTAVTLFYGTVTFVYVIPKSSHSPDHVKVVSVFYTVVIPLLNPLIYSLRNKEVKEAMKKLMTGTHSSF
;
A
#
# COMPACT_ATOMS: atom_id res chain seq x y z
N MET A 1 1.22 -28.73 -2.63
CA MET A 1 2.25 -28.24 -3.58
C MET A 1 1.79 -27.11 -4.50
N GLU A 2 0.62 -26.51 -4.30
CA GLU A 2 0.06 -25.47 -5.20
C GLU A 2 0.22 -24.00 -4.74
N THR A 3 0.60 -23.77 -3.49
CA THR A 3 0.68 -22.42 -2.93
C THR A 3 1.89 -21.59 -3.42
N GLY A 4 2.98 -22.23 -3.86
CA GLY A 4 4.15 -21.52 -4.41
C GLY A 4 3.91 -20.89 -5.77
N ASN A 5 2.94 -21.37 -6.53
CA ASN A 5 2.67 -20.90 -7.89
C ASN A 5 1.90 -19.55 -7.92
N HIS A 6 1.07 -19.29 -6.92
CA HIS A 6 0.26 -18.06 -6.87
C HIS A 6 1.08 -16.80 -6.58
N THR A 7 2.06 -16.86 -5.68
CA THR A 7 2.93 -15.70 -5.34
C THR A 7 3.79 -15.31 -6.54
N ILE A 8 4.38 -16.30 -7.22
CA ILE A 8 5.20 -16.09 -8.41
C ILE A 8 4.36 -15.47 -9.54
N VAL A 9 3.16 -15.95 -9.80
CA VAL A 9 2.25 -15.40 -10.81
C VAL A 9 1.91 -13.95 -10.52
N THR A 10 1.75 -13.58 -9.27
CA THR A 10 1.44 -12.21 -8.85
C THR A 10 2.58 -11.25 -9.09
N GLU A 11 3.77 -11.60 -8.66
CA GLU A 11 4.98 -10.79 -8.89
C GLU A 11 5.19 -10.59 -10.40
N PHE A 12 4.93 -11.60 -11.23
CA PHE A 12 4.97 -11.47 -12.70
C PHE A 12 3.92 -10.49 -13.24
N ILE A 13 2.70 -10.50 -12.70
CA ILE A 13 1.65 -9.56 -13.12
C ILE A 13 2.04 -8.13 -12.75
N ILE A 14 2.51 -7.91 -11.52
CA ILE A 14 2.92 -6.59 -11.04
C ILE A 14 4.12 -6.06 -11.82
N LEU A 15 5.16 -6.89 -12.03
CA LEU A 15 6.31 -6.55 -12.86
C LEU A 15 5.90 -6.26 -14.30
N GLY A 16 4.96 -7.04 -14.86
CA GLY A 16 4.39 -6.82 -16.17
C GLY A 16 3.73 -5.44 -16.30
N ILE A 17 3.00 -4.99 -15.29
CA ILE A 17 2.39 -3.65 -15.26
C ILE A 17 3.45 -2.55 -15.20
N ILE A 18 4.48 -2.69 -14.36
CA ILE A 18 5.58 -1.72 -14.28
C ILE A 18 6.30 -1.62 -15.63
N MET A 19 6.59 -2.75 -16.27
CA MET A 19 7.23 -2.79 -17.61
C MET A 19 6.32 -2.17 -18.67
N LEU A 20 5.01 -2.43 -18.64
CA LEU A 20 4.03 -1.86 -19.54
C LEU A 20 4.00 -0.34 -19.43
N ILE A 21 3.94 0.21 -18.20
CA ILE A 21 3.96 1.64 -17.95
C ILE A 21 5.25 2.26 -18.50
N ARG A 22 6.40 1.64 -18.28
CA ARG A 22 7.70 2.15 -18.78
C ARG A 22 7.84 2.12 -20.29
N ARG A 23 7.27 1.12 -20.97
CA ARG A 23 7.38 0.94 -22.43
C ARG A 23 6.35 1.71 -23.24
N SER A 24 5.23 2.10 -22.65
CA SER A 24 4.12 2.74 -23.36
C SER A 24 4.11 4.26 -23.11
N PRO A 25 4.52 5.10 -24.08
CA PRO A 25 4.54 6.57 -23.90
C PRO A 25 3.18 7.16 -23.51
N GLN A 26 2.09 6.52 -23.93
CA GLN A 26 0.72 6.91 -23.59
C GLN A 26 0.42 6.80 -22.08
N LEU A 27 1.20 5.99 -21.35
CA LEU A 27 1.08 5.78 -19.91
C LEU A 27 2.07 6.65 -19.10
N HIS A 28 2.79 7.58 -19.73
CA HIS A 28 3.71 8.49 -19.03
C HIS A 28 2.99 9.68 -18.44
N THR A 29 2.02 9.43 -17.56
CA THR A 29 1.32 10.48 -16.80
C THR A 29 1.62 10.36 -15.31
N PRO A 30 1.44 11.44 -14.52
CA PRO A 30 1.65 11.42 -13.07
C PRO A 30 0.94 10.26 -12.37
N MET A 31 -0.30 9.99 -12.75
CA MET A 31 -1.06 8.89 -12.19
C MET A 31 -0.40 7.53 -12.38
N TYR A 32 0.09 7.22 -13.60
CA TYR A 32 0.76 5.93 -13.85
C TYR A 32 2.14 5.87 -13.20
N LEU A 33 2.79 7.01 -13.00
CA LEU A 33 4.01 7.08 -12.21
C LEU A 33 3.73 6.64 -10.76
N PHE A 34 2.72 7.22 -10.09
CA PHE A 34 2.34 6.80 -8.74
C PHE A 34 1.87 5.34 -8.70
N LEU A 35 1.13 4.88 -9.71
CA LEU A 35 0.71 3.50 -9.82
C LEU A 35 1.88 2.52 -9.95
N SER A 36 2.93 2.87 -10.70
CA SER A 36 4.13 2.05 -10.81
C SER A 36 4.90 1.95 -9.49
N HIS A 37 4.93 3.05 -8.71
CA HIS A 37 5.52 3.05 -7.38
C HIS A 37 4.66 2.32 -6.35
N LEU A 38 3.34 2.40 -6.45
CA LEU A 38 2.41 1.60 -5.64
C LEU A 38 2.66 0.11 -5.89
N ALA A 39 2.74 -0.30 -7.16
CA ALA A 39 3.06 -1.67 -7.53
C ALA A 39 4.44 -2.13 -7.00
N PHE A 40 5.44 -1.25 -7.00
CA PHE A 40 6.75 -1.53 -6.41
C PHE A 40 6.66 -1.72 -4.88
N VAL A 41 5.90 -0.89 -4.19
CA VAL A 41 5.63 -0.99 -2.75
C VAL A 41 4.91 -2.31 -2.45
N ASP A 42 3.90 -2.68 -3.24
CA ASP A 42 3.17 -3.94 -3.12
C ASP A 42 4.10 -5.17 -3.23
N ILE A 43 5.05 -5.16 -4.18
CA ILE A 43 6.07 -6.22 -4.32
C ILE A 43 6.95 -6.25 -3.07
N GLY A 44 7.49 -5.11 -2.66
CA GLY A 44 8.38 -5.03 -1.50
C GLY A 44 7.71 -5.55 -0.23
N TYR A 45 6.47 -5.15 -0.01
CA TYR A 45 5.65 -5.60 1.12
C TYR A 45 5.40 -7.11 1.07
N SER A 46 4.91 -7.63 -0.04
CA SER A 46 4.64 -9.06 -0.21
C SER A 46 5.91 -9.90 -0.07
N THR A 47 7.04 -9.45 -0.63
CA THR A 47 8.31 -10.17 -0.57
C THR A 47 8.89 -10.23 0.85
N SER A 48 8.63 -9.22 1.69
CA SER A 48 9.12 -9.21 3.08
C SER A 48 8.33 -10.17 3.98
N VAL A 49 7.03 -10.33 3.77
CA VAL A 49 6.15 -11.10 4.65
C VAL A 49 5.91 -12.52 4.18
N THR A 50 5.67 -12.72 2.89
CA THR A 50 5.17 -13.99 2.34
C THR A 50 6.09 -15.19 2.60
N PRO A 51 7.44 -15.10 2.48
CA PRO A 51 8.31 -16.24 2.72
C PRO A 51 8.19 -16.78 4.15
N VAL A 52 8.18 -15.88 5.14
CA VAL A 52 8.08 -16.26 6.55
C VAL A 52 6.69 -16.82 6.86
N MET A 53 5.67 -16.23 6.30
CA MET A 53 4.29 -16.69 6.44
C MET A 53 4.11 -18.11 5.87
N ILE A 54 4.62 -18.39 4.67
CA ILE A 54 4.54 -19.73 4.06
C ILE A 54 5.28 -20.75 4.94
N LEU A 55 6.49 -20.41 5.42
CA LEU A 55 7.23 -21.28 6.31
C LEU A 55 6.48 -21.57 7.61
N SER A 56 5.74 -20.59 8.14
CA SER A 56 4.94 -20.74 9.37
C SER A 56 3.71 -21.66 9.17
N PHE A 57 3.19 -21.75 7.95
CA PHE A 57 2.11 -22.70 7.61
C PHE A 57 2.63 -24.12 7.35
N LEU A 58 3.84 -24.24 6.83
CA LEU A 58 4.43 -25.55 6.48
C LEU A 58 5.11 -26.25 7.67
N ARG A 59 5.45 -25.51 8.71
CA ARG A 59 6.17 -26.02 9.89
C ARG A 59 5.42 -25.69 11.16
N GLU A 60 5.33 -26.64 12.08
CA GLU A 60 4.76 -26.42 13.41
C GLU A 60 5.52 -25.37 14.22
N ARG A 61 6.79 -25.18 13.94
CA ARG A 61 7.67 -24.18 14.57
C ARG A 61 8.59 -23.57 13.51
N THR A 62 8.46 -22.27 13.32
CA THR A 62 9.37 -21.48 12.47
C THR A 62 10.25 -20.64 13.39
N VAL A 63 11.56 -20.73 13.22
CA VAL A 63 12.54 -19.91 13.96
C VAL A 63 13.00 -18.78 13.05
N ILE A 64 12.83 -17.55 13.52
CA ILE A 64 13.27 -16.35 12.80
C ILE A 64 14.40 -15.73 13.65
N PRO A 65 15.58 -15.44 13.08
CA PRO A 65 16.62 -14.71 13.77
C PRO A 65 16.16 -13.28 14.09
N VAL A 66 16.60 -12.72 15.20
CA VAL A 66 16.22 -11.36 15.64
C VAL A 66 16.50 -10.32 14.55
N ALA A 67 17.65 -10.42 13.89
CA ALA A 67 17.99 -9.54 12.76
C ALA A 67 16.96 -9.64 11.61
N GLY A 68 16.51 -10.85 11.28
CA GLY A 68 15.47 -11.08 10.28
C GLY A 68 14.14 -10.45 10.67
N CYS A 69 13.77 -10.51 11.94
CA CYS A 69 12.56 -9.89 12.48
C CYS A 69 12.65 -8.35 12.41
N ILE A 70 13.79 -7.76 12.73
CA ILE A 70 14.02 -6.31 12.62
C ILE A 70 13.90 -5.85 11.16
N VAL A 71 14.54 -6.56 10.24
CA VAL A 71 14.49 -6.23 8.80
C VAL A 71 13.05 -6.35 8.28
N GLN A 72 12.33 -7.40 8.65
CA GLN A 72 10.93 -7.59 8.25
C GLN A 72 10.04 -6.45 8.77
N LEU A 73 10.08 -6.16 10.07
CA LEU A 73 9.30 -5.06 10.66
C LEU A 73 9.63 -3.71 10.01
N GLY A 74 10.92 -3.41 9.82
CA GLY A 74 11.37 -2.18 9.18
C GLY A 74 10.84 -2.06 7.75
N SER A 75 10.95 -3.12 6.95
CA SER A 75 10.43 -3.17 5.58
C SER A 75 8.92 -2.96 5.53
N ASP A 76 8.18 -3.64 6.40
CA ASP A 76 6.72 -3.55 6.46
C ASP A 76 6.26 -2.13 6.80
N VAL A 77 6.92 -1.47 7.73
CA VAL A 77 6.59 -0.09 8.11
C VAL A 77 6.97 0.89 6.99
N ILE A 78 8.10 0.69 6.29
CA ILE A 78 8.50 1.54 5.15
C ILE A 78 7.44 1.44 4.06
N PHE A 79 7.13 0.24 3.61
CA PHE A 79 6.23 0.03 2.48
C PHE A 79 4.78 0.40 2.83
N GLY A 80 4.26 0.00 3.99
CA GLY A 80 2.91 0.37 4.43
C GLY A 80 2.72 1.88 4.60
N THR A 81 3.74 2.59 5.11
CA THR A 81 3.70 4.06 5.22
C THR A 81 3.79 4.72 3.85
N ALA A 82 4.67 4.23 2.96
CA ALA A 82 4.77 4.75 1.59
C ALA A 82 3.45 4.56 0.82
N GLU A 83 2.75 3.43 1.01
CA GLU A 83 1.43 3.17 0.43
C GLU A 83 0.40 4.22 0.88
N CYS A 84 0.34 4.58 2.17
CA CYS A 84 -0.53 5.65 2.67
C CYS A 84 -0.31 6.98 1.93
N PHE A 85 0.95 7.40 1.79
CA PHE A 85 1.30 8.65 1.11
C PHE A 85 1.07 8.59 -0.40
N LEU A 86 1.32 7.46 -1.05
CA LEU A 86 1.05 7.27 -2.47
C LEU A 86 -0.45 7.34 -2.76
N LEU A 87 -1.29 6.70 -1.96
CA LEU A 87 -2.74 6.78 -2.10
C LEU A 87 -3.23 8.24 -1.92
N ALA A 88 -2.69 8.98 -0.96
CA ALA A 88 -3.01 10.40 -0.79
C ALA A 88 -2.54 11.25 -1.99
N SER A 89 -1.35 10.98 -2.52
CA SER A 89 -0.83 11.64 -3.73
C SER A 89 -1.67 11.36 -4.97
N MET A 90 -2.15 10.13 -5.11
CA MET A 90 -3.08 9.75 -6.19
C MET A 90 -4.44 10.43 -6.05
N ALA A 91 -4.95 10.62 -4.83
CA ALA A 91 -6.18 11.39 -4.59
C ALA A 91 -6.00 12.86 -4.99
N TYR A 92 -4.87 13.45 -4.64
CA TYR A 92 -4.52 14.81 -5.05
C TYR A 92 -4.39 14.93 -6.57
N ASP A 93 -3.72 14.00 -7.24
CA ASP A 93 -3.63 13.94 -8.71
C ASP A 93 -5.03 13.94 -9.37
N ARG A 94 -5.94 13.11 -8.87
CA ARG A 94 -7.34 13.06 -9.33
C ARG A 94 -8.07 14.39 -9.10
N TYR A 95 -7.88 14.99 -7.95
CA TYR A 95 -8.46 16.29 -7.63
C TYR A 95 -8.00 17.36 -8.63
N VAL A 96 -6.72 17.46 -8.90
CA VAL A 96 -6.20 18.43 -9.87
C VAL A 96 -6.69 18.14 -11.28
N ALA A 97 -6.69 16.87 -11.71
CA ALA A 97 -7.12 16.48 -13.04
C ALA A 97 -8.60 16.78 -13.32
N ILE A 98 -9.47 16.66 -12.33
CA ILE A 98 -10.92 16.83 -12.49
C ILE A 98 -11.35 18.28 -12.21
N CYS A 99 -10.81 18.92 -11.18
CA CYS A 99 -11.21 20.26 -10.77
C CYS A 99 -10.45 21.37 -11.51
N PHE A 100 -9.19 21.13 -11.92
CA PHE A 100 -8.32 22.12 -12.56
C PHE A 100 -7.65 21.60 -13.83
N PRO A 101 -8.39 21.09 -14.84
CA PRO A 101 -7.80 20.43 -16.01
C PRO A 101 -6.85 21.32 -16.81
N LEU A 102 -7.09 22.63 -16.85
CA LEU A 102 -6.23 23.58 -17.56
C LEU A 102 -4.89 23.87 -16.83
N LEU A 103 -4.84 23.67 -15.52
CA LEU A 103 -3.66 23.88 -14.69
C LEU A 103 -2.97 22.56 -14.29
N TYR A 104 -3.43 21.45 -14.84
CA TYR A 104 -2.95 20.12 -14.46
C TYR A 104 -1.44 19.96 -14.65
N SER A 105 -0.90 20.37 -15.80
CA SER A 105 0.53 20.27 -16.10
C SER A 105 1.41 21.12 -15.17
N THR A 106 0.87 22.19 -14.63
CA THR A 106 1.58 23.07 -13.68
C THR A 106 1.58 22.48 -12.27
N HIS A 107 0.40 22.05 -11.79
CA HIS A 107 0.24 21.49 -10.45
C HIS A 107 0.82 20.10 -10.29
N MET A 108 0.81 19.30 -11.36
CA MET A 108 1.39 17.96 -11.43
C MET A 108 2.65 17.92 -12.30
N SER A 109 3.49 18.95 -12.14
CA SER A 109 4.79 19.00 -12.83
C SER A 109 5.69 17.84 -12.38
N PRO A 110 6.70 17.45 -13.21
CA PRO A 110 7.64 16.37 -12.84
C PRO A 110 8.34 16.62 -11.49
N ARG A 111 8.62 17.88 -11.15
CA ARG A 111 9.20 18.24 -9.84
C ARG A 111 8.24 17.92 -8.69
N VAL A 112 6.97 18.30 -8.81
CA VAL A 112 5.96 18.01 -7.79
C VAL A 112 5.79 16.49 -7.63
N CYS A 113 5.67 15.74 -8.72
CA CYS A 113 5.56 14.29 -8.68
C CYS A 113 6.77 13.64 -8.00
N THR A 114 7.99 14.05 -8.35
CA THR A 114 9.22 13.54 -7.71
C THR A 114 9.25 13.90 -6.23
N THR A 115 8.86 15.13 -5.86
CA THR A 115 8.81 15.55 -4.46
C THR A 115 7.83 14.69 -3.65
N LEU A 116 6.63 14.43 -4.18
CA LEU A 116 5.64 13.57 -3.52
C LEU A 116 6.14 12.14 -3.35
N LEU A 117 6.82 11.58 -4.37
CA LEU A 117 7.43 10.24 -4.28
C LEU A 117 8.54 10.19 -3.23
N VAL A 118 9.47 11.12 -3.27
CA VAL A 118 10.58 11.21 -2.30
C VAL A 118 10.02 11.36 -0.88
N ALA A 119 9.05 12.25 -0.69
CA ALA A 119 8.40 12.44 0.61
C ALA A 119 7.71 11.16 1.11
N SER A 120 7.09 10.38 0.22
CA SER A 120 6.45 9.11 0.58
C SER A 120 7.46 8.10 1.13
N TYR A 121 8.59 7.92 0.46
CA TYR A 121 9.62 6.98 0.91
C TYR A 121 10.40 7.48 2.13
N LEU A 122 10.71 8.78 2.19
CA LEU A 122 11.35 9.38 3.38
C LEU A 122 10.45 9.27 4.61
N GLY A 123 9.15 9.54 4.46
CA GLY A 123 8.19 9.34 5.53
C GLY A 123 8.14 7.90 6.01
N GLY A 124 8.20 6.94 5.08
CA GLY A 124 8.32 5.51 5.38
C GLY A 124 9.58 5.17 6.18
N CYS A 125 10.74 5.65 5.75
CA CYS A 125 12.00 5.42 6.44
C CYS A 125 12.03 6.04 7.85
N LEU A 126 11.51 7.25 8.00
CA LEU A 126 11.44 7.92 9.30
C LEU A 126 10.51 7.18 10.26
N ASN A 127 9.34 6.74 9.79
CA ASN A 127 8.41 5.95 10.59
C ASN A 127 9.02 4.60 10.99
N ALA A 128 9.66 3.90 10.05
CA ALA A 128 10.34 2.64 10.32
C ALA A 128 11.49 2.79 11.33
N SER A 129 12.22 3.90 11.29
CA SER A 129 13.27 4.19 12.28
C SER A 129 12.70 4.32 13.70
N SER A 130 11.51 4.94 13.83
CA SER A 130 10.79 5.01 15.12
C SER A 130 10.40 3.62 15.63
N PHE A 131 9.79 2.80 14.77
CA PHE A 131 9.39 1.42 15.13
C PHE A 131 10.59 0.54 15.48
N THR A 132 11.64 0.61 14.68
CA THR A 132 12.88 -0.15 14.92
C THR A 132 13.57 0.30 16.20
N GLY A 133 13.63 1.61 16.45
CA GLY A 133 14.16 2.17 17.70
C GLY A 133 13.39 1.67 18.93
N CYS A 134 12.07 1.64 18.85
CA CYS A 134 11.22 1.05 19.89
C CYS A 134 11.52 -0.44 20.08
N LEU A 135 11.62 -1.22 19.01
CA LEU A 135 11.93 -2.66 19.08
C LEU A 135 13.28 -2.93 19.74
N LEU A 136 14.30 -2.15 19.37
CA LEU A 136 15.66 -2.28 19.94
C LEU A 136 15.75 -1.88 21.42
N SER A 137 14.81 -1.07 21.91
CA SER A 137 14.74 -0.69 23.33
C SER A 137 14.05 -1.75 24.21
N LEU A 138 13.43 -2.77 23.61
CA LEU A 138 12.76 -3.84 24.35
C LEU A 138 13.73 -4.85 24.91
N THR A 139 13.56 -5.24 26.17
CA THR A 139 14.26 -6.36 26.79
C THR A 139 13.31 -7.55 26.87
N PHE A 140 13.67 -8.64 26.22
CA PHE A 140 12.84 -9.85 26.16
C PHE A 140 13.19 -10.80 27.33
N CYS A 141 12.19 -11.21 28.10
CA CYS A 141 12.36 -12.08 29.25
C CYS A 141 11.28 -13.16 29.24
N GLY A 142 11.46 -14.21 28.55
CA GLY A 142 10.47 -15.28 28.57
C GLY A 142 10.57 -16.21 27.37
N PRO A 143 9.57 -17.06 27.15
CA PRO A 143 9.56 -17.96 26.01
C PRO A 143 9.53 -17.15 24.71
N ASN A 144 10.51 -17.36 23.83
CA ASN A 144 10.66 -16.73 22.52
C ASN A 144 9.61 -17.24 21.50
N LYS A 145 8.33 -17.31 21.91
CA LYS A 145 7.25 -17.82 21.05
C LYS A 145 6.31 -16.71 20.68
N ILE A 146 6.28 -16.36 19.40
CA ILE A 146 5.36 -15.38 18.81
C ILE A 146 4.18 -16.16 18.21
N ASN A 147 2.96 -15.89 18.67
CA ASN A 147 1.75 -16.47 18.09
C ASN A 147 1.24 -15.58 16.93
N HIS A 148 2.09 -15.43 15.92
CA HIS A 148 1.79 -14.66 14.70
C HIS A 148 2.54 -15.26 13.50
N PHE A 149 2.10 -14.97 12.27
CA PHE A 149 2.71 -15.49 11.04
C PHE A 149 3.99 -14.78 10.62
N PHE A 150 4.22 -13.57 11.12
CA PHE A 150 5.37 -12.71 10.82
C PHE A 150 5.70 -11.83 12.04
N CYS A 151 6.84 -11.14 11.97
CA CYS A 151 7.25 -10.21 13.00
C CYS A 151 6.42 -8.92 12.92
N ASP A 152 5.61 -8.67 13.94
CA ASP A 152 4.89 -7.41 14.10
C ASP A 152 5.14 -6.86 15.51
N LEU A 153 5.10 -5.54 15.68
CA LEU A 153 5.46 -4.90 16.95
C LEU A 153 4.53 -5.28 18.10
N PRO A 154 3.20 -5.32 17.95
CA PRO A 154 2.30 -5.63 19.06
C PRO A 154 2.49 -7.01 19.69
N PRO A 155 2.74 -8.11 18.92
CA PRO A 155 3.12 -9.39 19.50
C PRO A 155 4.49 -9.37 20.21
N LEU A 156 5.46 -8.61 19.68
CA LEU A 156 6.79 -8.51 20.25
C LEU A 156 6.80 -7.76 21.59
N VAL A 157 6.07 -6.66 21.68
CA VAL A 157 5.95 -5.89 22.92
C VAL A 157 5.38 -6.75 24.07
N LYS A 158 4.47 -7.68 23.78
CA LYS A 158 3.90 -8.61 24.80
C LYS A 158 4.94 -9.58 25.38
N LEU A 159 6.07 -9.80 24.72
CA LEU A 159 7.16 -10.65 25.19
C LEU A 159 8.23 -9.86 25.95
N SER A 160 8.07 -8.54 26.04
CA SER A 160 9.01 -7.64 26.71
C SER A 160 8.72 -7.53 28.21
N CYS A 161 9.79 -7.39 29.00
CA CYS A 161 9.75 -7.09 30.44
C CYS A 161 9.97 -5.61 30.75
N THR A 162 10.30 -4.81 29.75
CA THR A 162 10.53 -3.37 29.93
C THR A 162 9.20 -2.63 30.03
N HIS A 163 9.24 -1.38 30.52
CA HIS A 163 8.07 -0.51 30.57
C HIS A 163 7.43 -0.37 29.18
N ILE A 164 6.36 -1.12 28.97
CA ILE A 164 5.65 -1.34 27.71
C ILE A 164 5.06 -0.04 27.15
N TYR A 165 4.75 0.95 28.04
CA TYR A 165 3.96 2.12 27.73
C TYR A 165 4.54 2.98 26.57
N ILE A 166 5.84 3.31 26.60
CA ILE A 166 6.47 4.15 25.57
C ILE A 166 6.59 3.38 24.25
N ALA A 167 6.93 2.09 24.32
CA ALA A 167 7.11 1.23 23.15
C ALA A 167 5.79 0.92 22.43
N GLU A 168 4.65 0.97 23.11
CA GLU A 168 3.32 0.84 22.48
C GLU A 168 2.80 2.17 21.95
N ILE A 169 2.95 3.25 22.70
CA ILE A 169 2.30 4.53 22.39
C ILE A 169 3.02 5.27 21.27
N SER A 170 4.35 5.32 21.26
CA SER A 170 5.10 6.10 20.26
C SER A 170 4.83 5.62 18.82
N PRO A 171 4.93 4.32 18.49
CA PRO A 171 4.57 3.80 17.18
C PRO A 171 3.08 3.96 16.84
N ALA A 172 2.20 3.80 17.84
CA ALA A 172 0.76 3.96 17.64
C ALA A 172 0.39 5.41 17.30
N ILE A 173 0.99 6.40 17.96
CA ILE A 173 0.80 7.82 17.62
C ILE A 173 1.38 8.12 16.23
N SER A 174 2.59 7.63 15.92
CA SER A 174 3.23 7.85 14.64
C SER A 174 2.38 7.28 13.48
N ALA A 175 2.02 6.00 13.55
CA ALA A 175 1.17 5.37 12.53
C ALA A 175 -0.22 6.01 12.47
N GLY A 176 -0.84 6.27 13.62
CA GLY A 176 -2.15 6.90 13.70
C GLY A 176 -2.18 8.30 13.10
N SER A 177 -1.17 9.11 13.34
CA SER A 177 -1.07 10.46 12.75
C SER A 177 -0.92 10.40 11.22
N ILE A 178 -0.13 9.46 10.68
CA ILE A 178 0.02 9.25 9.24
C ILE A 178 -1.33 8.86 8.61
N ILE A 179 -2.03 7.90 9.22
CA ILE A 179 -3.35 7.45 8.76
C ILE A 179 -4.34 8.62 8.74
N VAL A 180 -4.43 9.39 9.82
CA VAL A 180 -5.36 10.52 9.93
C VAL A 180 -5.04 11.61 8.90
N ILE A 181 -3.78 11.99 8.76
CA ILE A 181 -3.37 13.03 7.80
C ILE A 181 -3.65 12.59 6.35
N THR A 182 -3.28 11.37 5.99
CA THR A 182 -3.47 10.86 4.62
C THR A 182 -4.94 10.64 4.29
N LEU A 183 -5.75 10.12 5.21
CA LEU A 183 -7.21 10.02 5.06
C LEU A 183 -7.85 11.40 4.94
N PHE A 184 -7.42 12.39 5.71
CA PHE A 184 -7.93 13.75 5.60
C PHE A 184 -7.67 14.33 4.20
N ILE A 185 -6.46 14.16 3.66
CA ILE A 185 -6.13 14.60 2.29
C ILE A 185 -7.04 13.91 1.26
N ILE A 186 -7.23 12.58 1.39
CA ILE A 186 -8.07 11.80 0.49
C ILE A 186 -9.52 12.28 0.56
N ILE A 187 -10.09 12.40 1.77
CA ILE A 187 -11.49 12.82 1.97
C ILE A 187 -11.72 14.21 1.38
N VAL A 188 -10.86 15.18 1.71
CA VAL A 188 -10.98 16.55 1.19
C VAL A 188 -10.89 16.56 -0.34
N SER A 189 -9.93 15.85 -0.93
CA SER A 189 -9.80 15.73 -2.39
C SER A 189 -11.07 15.19 -3.02
N TYR A 190 -11.65 14.13 -2.46
CA TYR A 190 -12.88 13.53 -3.00
C TYR A 190 -14.14 14.34 -2.76
N LEU A 191 -14.23 15.12 -1.71
CA LEU A 191 -15.34 16.08 -1.52
C LEU A 191 -15.33 17.15 -2.63
N TYR A 192 -14.16 17.71 -2.96
CA TYR A 192 -14.03 18.65 -4.07
C TYR A 192 -14.31 18.00 -5.45
N ILE A 193 -13.82 16.78 -5.66
CA ILE A 193 -14.12 16.01 -6.88
C ILE A 193 -15.61 15.78 -7.03
N LEU A 194 -16.30 15.33 -5.98
CA LEU A 194 -17.74 15.10 -5.99
C LEU A 194 -18.50 16.39 -6.32
N HIS A 195 -18.14 17.49 -5.68
CA HIS A 195 -18.73 18.79 -5.96
C HIS A 195 -18.55 19.20 -7.45
N SER A 196 -17.37 18.99 -8.00
CA SER A 196 -17.08 19.27 -9.42
C SER A 196 -17.86 18.36 -10.36
N ILE A 197 -17.94 17.06 -10.06
CA ILE A 197 -18.72 16.10 -10.87
C ILE A 197 -20.21 16.45 -10.88
N LEU A 198 -20.78 16.87 -9.75
CA LEU A 198 -22.18 17.26 -9.67
C LEU A 198 -22.50 18.52 -10.50
N LYS A 199 -21.52 19.42 -10.68
CA LYS A 199 -21.65 20.62 -11.53
C LYS A 199 -21.45 20.35 -13.03
N MET A 200 -20.92 19.19 -13.42
CA MET A 200 -20.73 18.86 -14.83
C MET A 200 -22.06 18.71 -15.57
N ARG A 201 -22.24 19.41 -16.70
CA ARG A 201 -23.41 19.31 -17.53
C ARG A 201 -23.46 18.06 -18.41
N SER A 202 -22.27 17.54 -18.80
CA SER A 202 -22.16 16.36 -19.67
C SER A 202 -22.29 15.07 -18.86
N THR A 203 -23.29 14.26 -19.18
CA THR A 203 -23.50 12.93 -18.58
C THR A 203 -22.34 11.97 -18.87
N ALA A 204 -21.80 12.01 -20.10
CA ALA A 204 -20.66 11.19 -20.49
C ALA A 204 -19.38 11.58 -19.70
N GLY A 205 -19.11 12.89 -19.53
CA GLY A 205 -18.01 13.39 -18.71
C GLY A 205 -18.13 12.97 -17.25
N ARG A 206 -19.35 13.10 -16.68
CA ARG A 206 -19.66 12.67 -15.31
C ARG A 206 -19.40 11.19 -15.10
N HIS A 207 -19.88 10.34 -16.01
CA HIS A 207 -19.68 8.89 -15.94
C HIS A 207 -18.20 8.50 -16.04
N LYS A 208 -17.43 9.15 -16.93
CA LYS A 208 -15.99 8.92 -17.09
C LYS A 208 -15.24 9.30 -15.81
N ALA A 209 -15.50 10.47 -15.24
CA ALA A 209 -14.88 10.93 -13.99
C ALA A 209 -15.19 9.98 -12.83
N PHE A 210 -16.47 9.59 -12.69
CA PHE A 210 -16.89 8.67 -11.63
C PHE A 210 -16.23 7.29 -11.75
N SER A 211 -16.19 6.71 -12.96
CA SER A 211 -15.55 5.41 -13.21
C SER A 211 -14.06 5.42 -12.84
N THR A 212 -13.38 6.53 -13.14
CA THR A 212 -11.96 6.69 -12.81
C THR A 212 -11.72 6.79 -11.29
N CYS A 213 -12.58 7.48 -10.58
CA CYS A 213 -12.50 7.63 -9.12
C CYS A 213 -12.81 6.34 -8.37
N THR A 214 -13.74 5.52 -8.89
CA THR A 214 -14.19 4.30 -8.20
C THR A 214 -13.06 3.30 -7.99
N SER A 215 -12.13 3.14 -8.94
CA SER A 215 -10.98 2.23 -8.80
C SER A 215 -10.09 2.64 -7.63
N HIS A 216 -9.75 3.92 -7.54
CA HIS A 216 -8.93 4.43 -6.45
C HIS A 216 -9.65 4.34 -5.09
N LEU A 217 -10.94 4.72 -5.04
CA LEU A 217 -11.73 4.59 -3.80
C LEU A 217 -11.85 3.14 -3.34
N THR A 218 -11.95 2.17 -4.26
CA THR A 218 -11.95 0.75 -3.92
C THR A 218 -10.63 0.35 -3.24
N ALA A 219 -9.48 0.72 -3.81
CA ALA A 219 -8.17 0.44 -3.21
C ALA A 219 -8.02 1.12 -1.83
N VAL A 220 -8.39 2.40 -1.73
CA VAL A 220 -8.38 3.16 -0.46
C VAL A 220 -9.24 2.47 0.60
N THR A 221 -10.46 2.07 0.25
CA THR A 221 -11.38 1.42 1.20
C THR A 221 -10.85 0.07 1.67
N LEU A 222 -10.29 -0.74 0.77
CA LEU A 222 -9.69 -2.02 1.12
C LEU A 222 -8.48 -1.82 2.04
N PHE A 223 -7.56 -0.94 1.68
CA PHE A 223 -6.36 -0.69 2.45
C PHE A 223 -6.68 -0.09 3.84
N TYR A 224 -7.32 1.07 3.89
CA TYR A 224 -7.59 1.72 5.18
C TYR A 224 -8.61 0.98 6.04
N GLY A 225 -9.56 0.27 5.42
CA GLY A 225 -10.52 -0.58 6.14
C GLY A 225 -9.82 -1.70 6.90
N THR A 226 -8.89 -2.40 6.24
CA THR A 226 -8.13 -3.48 6.89
C THR A 226 -7.14 -2.98 7.93
N VAL A 227 -6.41 -1.89 7.64
CA VAL A 227 -5.47 -1.27 8.60
C VAL A 227 -6.21 -0.78 9.85
N THR A 228 -7.37 -0.13 9.68
CA THR A 228 -8.20 0.32 10.81
C THR A 228 -8.70 -0.86 11.62
N PHE A 229 -9.13 -1.93 10.98
CA PHE A 229 -9.58 -3.14 11.68
C PHE A 229 -8.48 -3.75 12.55
N VAL A 230 -7.24 -3.81 12.05
CA VAL A 230 -6.13 -4.45 12.77
C VAL A 230 -5.56 -3.58 13.89
N TYR A 231 -5.41 -2.28 13.65
CA TYR A 231 -4.65 -1.40 14.53
C TYR A 231 -5.50 -0.45 15.38
N VAL A 232 -6.73 -0.13 14.98
CA VAL A 232 -7.59 0.86 15.67
C VAL A 232 -8.66 0.19 16.52
N ILE A 233 -9.25 -0.93 16.05
CA ILE A 233 -10.31 -1.59 16.83
C ILE A 233 -9.71 -2.33 18.03
N PRO A 234 -10.25 -2.14 19.23
CA PRO A 234 -9.69 -2.74 20.44
C PRO A 234 -9.59 -4.27 20.36
N LYS A 235 -8.43 -4.81 20.71
CA LYS A 235 -8.12 -6.26 20.67
C LYS A 235 -9.01 -7.11 21.59
N SER A 236 -9.70 -6.49 22.56
CA SER A 236 -10.69 -7.17 23.40
C SER A 236 -11.93 -7.64 22.65
N SER A 237 -12.19 -7.07 21.46
CA SER A 237 -13.36 -7.39 20.64
C SER A 237 -13.11 -8.49 19.61
N HIS A 238 -11.86 -8.94 19.42
CA HIS A 238 -11.51 -9.88 18.38
C HIS A 238 -10.72 -11.08 18.90
N SER A 239 -11.04 -12.27 18.38
CA SER A 239 -10.21 -13.45 18.64
C SER A 239 -8.85 -13.29 17.96
N PRO A 240 -7.76 -13.85 18.51
CA PRO A 240 -6.43 -13.83 17.90
C PRO A 240 -6.42 -14.37 16.47
N ASP A 241 -7.30 -15.29 16.15
CA ASP A 241 -7.37 -15.92 14.82
C ASP A 241 -7.98 -14.98 13.77
N HIS A 242 -8.95 -14.13 14.15
CA HIS A 242 -9.47 -13.11 13.23
C HIS A 242 -8.39 -12.09 12.87
N VAL A 243 -7.58 -11.66 13.82
CA VAL A 243 -6.46 -10.74 13.55
C VAL A 243 -5.46 -11.36 12.58
N LYS A 244 -5.13 -12.65 12.74
CA LYS A 244 -4.25 -13.37 11.81
C LYS A 244 -4.82 -13.44 10.39
N VAL A 245 -6.11 -13.78 10.24
CA VAL A 245 -6.76 -13.85 8.93
C VAL A 245 -6.74 -12.48 8.24
N VAL A 246 -7.10 -11.41 8.96
CA VAL A 246 -7.10 -10.07 8.39
C VAL A 246 -5.67 -9.62 8.06
N SER A 247 -4.67 -10.04 8.83
CA SER A 247 -3.25 -9.78 8.52
C SER A 247 -2.85 -10.35 7.16
N VAL A 248 -3.29 -11.57 6.82
CA VAL A 248 -3.07 -12.15 5.48
C VAL A 248 -3.73 -11.30 4.39
N PHE A 249 -4.91 -10.75 4.66
CA PHE A 249 -5.60 -9.91 3.69
C PHE A 249 -4.81 -8.66 3.31
N TYR A 250 -4.32 -7.89 4.28
CA TYR A 250 -3.59 -6.66 3.95
C TYR A 250 -2.16 -6.91 3.50
N THR A 251 -1.54 -8.03 3.89
CA THR A 251 -0.15 -8.33 3.50
C THR A 251 -0.03 -9.01 2.14
N VAL A 252 -1.03 -9.77 1.73
CA VAL A 252 -0.99 -10.57 0.49
C VAL A 252 -2.11 -10.21 -0.46
N VAL A 253 -3.37 -10.18 0.03
CA VAL A 253 -4.54 -10.05 -0.86
C VAL A 253 -4.65 -8.64 -1.44
N ILE A 254 -4.44 -7.59 -0.64
CA ILE A 254 -4.52 -6.20 -1.12
C ILE A 254 -3.43 -5.87 -2.13
N PRO A 255 -2.13 -6.17 -1.89
CA PRO A 255 -1.09 -6.01 -2.90
C PRO A 255 -1.36 -6.74 -4.21
N LEU A 256 -2.05 -7.90 -4.14
CA LEU A 256 -2.51 -8.64 -5.32
C LEU A 256 -3.63 -7.92 -6.06
N LEU A 257 -4.57 -7.34 -5.33
CA LEU A 257 -5.75 -6.70 -5.90
C LEU A 257 -5.46 -5.32 -6.47
N ASN A 258 -4.52 -4.55 -5.89
CA ASN A 258 -4.20 -3.20 -6.35
C ASN A 258 -3.89 -3.14 -7.86
N PRO A 259 -2.95 -3.91 -8.41
CA PRO A 259 -2.67 -3.92 -9.83
C PRO A 259 -3.87 -4.34 -10.68
N LEU A 260 -4.67 -5.30 -10.19
CA LEU A 260 -5.88 -5.77 -10.90
C LEU A 260 -6.98 -4.71 -10.94
N ILE A 261 -7.23 -4.03 -9.82
CA ILE A 261 -8.23 -2.96 -9.70
C ILE A 261 -7.92 -1.82 -10.67
N TYR A 262 -6.64 -1.44 -10.77
CA TYR A 262 -6.21 -0.35 -11.64
C TYR A 262 -6.07 -0.77 -13.10
N SER A 263 -5.60 -1.99 -13.40
CA SER A 263 -5.39 -2.45 -14.78
C SER A 263 -6.65 -2.93 -15.46
N LEU A 264 -7.49 -3.72 -14.77
CA LEU A 264 -8.70 -4.30 -15.36
C LEU A 264 -9.80 -3.25 -15.66
N ARG A 265 -9.81 -2.13 -14.95
CA ARG A 265 -10.78 -1.04 -15.19
C ARG A 265 -10.29 0.02 -16.16
N ASN A 266 -8.99 0.14 -16.38
CA ASN A 266 -8.43 1.19 -17.21
C ASN A 266 -8.34 0.73 -18.67
N LYS A 267 -9.05 1.44 -19.56
CA LYS A 267 -9.06 1.15 -21.01
C LYS A 267 -7.67 1.32 -21.63
N GLU A 268 -6.92 2.35 -21.20
CA GLU A 268 -5.58 2.64 -21.74
C GLU A 268 -4.58 1.51 -21.40
N VAL A 269 -4.64 0.97 -20.18
CA VAL A 269 -3.83 -0.19 -19.77
C VAL A 269 -4.22 -1.43 -20.58
N LYS A 270 -5.53 -1.69 -20.75
CA LYS A 270 -6.02 -2.81 -21.57
C LYS A 270 -5.55 -2.71 -23.03
N GLU A 271 -5.63 -1.53 -23.63
CA GLU A 271 -5.17 -1.30 -24.99
C GLU A 271 -3.65 -1.45 -25.12
N ALA A 272 -2.88 -0.94 -24.16
CA ALA A 272 -1.44 -1.10 -24.12
C ALA A 272 -1.03 -2.58 -23.97
N MET A 273 -1.71 -3.34 -23.10
CA MET A 273 -1.53 -4.79 -22.98
C MET A 273 -1.85 -5.51 -24.29
N LYS A 274 -2.97 -5.18 -24.93
CA LYS A 274 -3.38 -5.80 -26.19
C LYS A 274 -2.34 -5.53 -27.29
N LYS A 275 -1.82 -4.31 -27.41
CA LYS A 275 -0.76 -3.96 -28.37
C LYS A 275 0.53 -4.76 -28.13
N LEU A 276 0.92 -4.96 -26.85
CA LEU A 276 2.08 -5.80 -26.50
C LEU A 276 1.87 -7.27 -26.89
N MET A 277 0.68 -7.82 -26.63
CA MET A 277 0.36 -9.22 -26.93
C MET A 277 0.23 -9.49 -28.44
N THR A 278 -0.23 -8.51 -29.22
CA THR A 278 -0.39 -8.65 -30.67
C THR A 278 0.86 -8.34 -31.49
N GLY A 279 1.96 -7.96 -30.81
CA GLY A 279 3.24 -7.64 -31.48
C GLY A 279 3.17 -6.43 -32.41
N THR A 280 2.09 -5.67 -32.39
CA THR A 280 1.92 -4.48 -33.23
C THR A 280 2.73 -3.31 -32.63
N HIS A 281 4.04 -3.39 -32.75
CA HIS A 281 4.89 -2.21 -32.68
C HIS A 281 4.64 -1.41 -33.95
N SER A 282 3.74 -0.46 -33.94
CA SER A 282 3.78 0.61 -34.92
C SER A 282 5.06 1.42 -34.64
N SER A 283 6.11 1.15 -35.41
CA SER A 283 7.23 2.05 -35.62
C SER A 283 6.70 3.40 -36.07
N PHE A 284 6.91 4.43 -35.23
CA PHE A 284 6.99 5.84 -35.61
C PHE A 284 8.17 6.45 -34.86
#